data_4192e8bb60e04807904b52a0f62783a1
#
_entry.id   4192e8bb60e04807904b52a0f62783a1
#
_cell.length_a   1.000
_cell.length_b   1.000
_cell.length_c   1.000
_cell.angle_alpha   90.00
_cell.angle_beta   90.00
_cell.angle_gamma   90.00
#
_symmetry.space_group_name_H-M   'P 1'
#
loop_
_entity.id
_entity.type
_entity.pdbx_description
1 polymer ?
#
loop_
_entity_poly.entity_id
_entity_poly.type
_entity_poly.pdbx_seq_one_letter_code
_entity_poly.pdbx_strand_id
1 'polypeptide(L)'
;QTAVGLQSRVSPALLYIKELIDEGYVGEVLSCQVTTMRDGALERPSSRNWNLDASQGANTLTIANGHVIDALRMVLGDFKRVACMVTTQVQKIYETDTQQYVEVTSPDNVRVSGQLERGAAASVHVGAVPWAGSGFRMEIYGREGTLITTGSVSSQRGEMLRIQGAQGGHELMDLTIPGRFVYVPDDFPRGDPFNVGQIYALFAEAIRTGQSGLPTFDTAVELHRFIDTIKRASDTG
;
A
#
# COMPACT_ATOMS: atom_id res chain seq x y z
N GLN A 1 -0.07 -12.18 -22.46
CA GLN A 1 0.33 -11.72 -21.13
C GLN A 1 -0.38 -10.42 -20.80
N THR A 2 -0.76 -10.24 -19.54
CA THR A 2 -1.38 -9.02 -19.01
C THR A 2 -0.73 -8.64 -17.69
N ALA A 3 -0.69 -7.35 -17.38
CA ALA A 3 -0.20 -6.85 -16.11
C ALA A 3 -1.07 -5.67 -15.65
N VAL A 4 -1.26 -5.54 -14.34
CA VAL A 4 -1.96 -4.41 -13.71
C VAL A 4 -0.94 -3.61 -12.90
N GLY A 5 -1.09 -2.28 -12.89
CA GLY A 5 -0.18 -1.33 -12.23
C GLY A 5 -0.22 -1.37 -10.69
N LEU A 6 -0.20 -2.56 -10.09
CA LEU A 6 -0.05 -2.73 -8.64
C LEU A 6 1.43 -2.68 -8.28
N GLN A 7 2.04 -1.49 -8.46
CA GLN A 7 3.49 -1.30 -8.43
C GLN A 7 4.13 -1.58 -7.07
N SER A 8 3.38 -1.61 -5.97
CA SER A 8 3.89 -2.05 -4.66
C SER A 8 4.39 -3.50 -4.69
N ARG A 9 3.79 -4.36 -5.51
CA ARG A 9 4.17 -5.79 -5.65
C ARG A 9 5.56 -6.01 -6.21
N VAL A 10 6.12 -5.04 -6.88
CA VAL A 10 7.48 -5.08 -7.44
C VAL A 10 8.45 -4.13 -6.73
N SER A 11 8.03 -3.55 -5.61
CA SER A 11 8.93 -2.76 -4.76
C SER A 11 10.04 -3.66 -4.19
N PRO A 12 11.33 -3.35 -4.40
CA PRO A 12 12.43 -4.15 -3.87
C PRO A 12 12.33 -4.39 -2.37
N ALA A 13 11.90 -3.38 -1.62
CA ALA A 13 11.72 -3.49 -0.18
C ALA A 13 10.61 -4.48 0.19
N LEU A 14 9.46 -4.43 -0.47
CA LEU A 14 8.33 -5.30 -0.16
C LEU A 14 8.58 -6.74 -0.64
N LEU A 15 9.30 -6.91 -1.75
CA LEU A 15 9.77 -8.23 -2.19
C LEU A 15 10.73 -8.84 -1.18
N TYR A 16 11.66 -8.05 -0.65
CA TYR A 16 12.60 -8.53 0.38
C TYR A 16 11.90 -8.84 1.70
N ILE A 17 10.95 -8.01 2.13
CA ILE A 17 10.13 -8.32 3.32
C ILE A 17 9.39 -9.65 3.11
N LYS A 18 8.79 -9.85 1.94
CA LYS A 18 8.10 -11.10 1.63
C LYS A 18 9.05 -12.30 1.70
N GLU A 19 10.25 -12.19 1.13
CA GLU A 19 11.27 -13.24 1.22
C GLU A 19 11.63 -13.53 2.68
N LEU A 20 11.91 -12.50 3.48
CA LEU A 20 12.21 -12.66 4.91
C LEU A 20 11.07 -13.36 5.69
N ILE A 21 9.81 -13.05 5.36
CA ILE A 21 8.66 -13.72 5.96
C ILE A 21 8.59 -15.19 5.53
N ASP A 22 8.78 -15.47 4.24
CA ASP A 22 8.74 -16.82 3.68
C ASP A 22 9.88 -17.70 4.22
N GLU A 23 11.04 -17.09 4.50
CA GLU A 23 12.21 -17.74 5.13
C GLU A 23 12.09 -17.89 6.65
N GLY A 24 11.03 -17.36 7.26
CA GLY A 24 10.78 -17.49 8.70
C GLY A 24 11.52 -16.49 9.57
N TYR A 25 12.02 -15.37 9.03
CA TYR A 25 12.77 -14.37 9.81
C TYR A 25 12.05 -13.92 11.09
N VAL A 26 10.72 -13.76 11.04
CA VAL A 26 9.91 -13.37 12.22
C VAL A 26 9.25 -14.58 12.90
N GLY A 27 9.38 -15.79 12.34
CA GLY A 27 8.61 -16.95 12.77
C GLY A 27 7.11 -16.81 12.46
N GLU A 28 6.26 -17.36 13.31
CA GLU A 28 4.80 -17.18 13.21
C GLU A 28 4.43 -15.70 13.40
N VAL A 29 3.79 -15.11 12.40
CA VAL A 29 3.32 -13.72 12.48
C VAL A 29 2.15 -13.65 13.47
N LEU A 30 2.25 -12.79 14.47
CA LEU A 30 1.25 -12.59 15.52
C LEU A 30 0.41 -11.34 15.25
N SER A 31 1.04 -10.27 14.79
CA SER A 31 0.37 -9.00 14.55
C SER A 31 1.02 -8.21 13.41
N CYS A 32 0.22 -7.45 12.70
CA CYS A 32 0.67 -6.51 11.68
C CYS A 32 -0.13 -5.22 11.75
N GLN A 33 0.55 -4.09 11.55
CA GLN A 33 -0.14 -2.81 11.35
C GLN A 33 0.46 -2.05 10.18
N VAL A 34 -0.40 -1.39 9.40
CA VAL A 34 -0.01 -0.52 8.29
C VAL A 34 -0.68 0.83 8.43
N THR A 35 0.10 1.88 8.33
CA THR A 35 -0.42 3.25 8.28
C THR A 35 0.09 3.98 7.05
N THR A 36 -0.77 4.78 6.44
CA THR A 36 -0.41 5.69 5.36
C THR A 36 -1.16 7.00 5.54
N MET A 37 -0.46 8.05 6.01
CA MET A 37 -1.02 9.38 6.20
C MET A 37 -0.44 10.35 5.19
N ARG A 38 -1.30 10.86 4.31
CA ARG A 38 -0.94 11.88 3.31
C ARG A 38 -1.30 13.25 3.82
N ASP A 39 -0.50 14.24 3.52
CA ASP A 39 -0.80 15.65 3.78
C ASP A 39 -1.61 16.30 2.65
N GLY A 40 -1.89 17.62 2.79
CA GLY A 40 -2.56 18.43 1.78
C GLY A 40 -4.06 18.13 1.63
N ALA A 41 -4.75 17.78 2.72
CA ALA A 41 -6.18 17.45 2.66
C ALA A 41 -7.10 18.66 2.48
N LEU A 42 -6.65 19.90 2.80
CA LEU A 42 -7.50 21.08 2.83
C LEU A 42 -7.49 21.90 1.55
N GLU A 43 -6.41 21.86 0.77
CA GLU A 43 -6.25 22.68 -0.42
C GLU A 43 -5.47 21.99 -1.53
N ARG A 44 -5.84 22.27 -2.78
CA ARG A 44 -5.15 21.79 -3.97
C ARG A 44 -5.61 22.53 -5.22
N PRO A 45 -4.85 22.50 -6.33
CA PRO A 45 -5.34 23.03 -7.61
C PRO A 45 -6.46 22.15 -8.18
N SER A 46 -7.38 22.76 -8.94
CA SER A 46 -8.55 22.10 -9.55
C SER A 46 -8.18 20.88 -10.41
N SER A 47 -7.03 20.90 -11.05
CA SER A 47 -6.52 19.78 -11.84
C SER A 47 -6.31 18.49 -11.03
N ARG A 48 -6.31 18.55 -9.71
CA ARG A 48 -6.16 17.42 -8.78
C ARG A 48 -7.46 17.01 -8.09
N ASN A 49 -8.61 17.55 -8.53
CA ASN A 49 -9.91 17.33 -7.89
C ASN A 49 -10.72 16.16 -8.48
N TRP A 50 -10.19 15.46 -9.47
CA TRP A 50 -10.83 14.32 -10.12
C TRP A 50 -11.25 13.18 -9.18
N ASN A 51 -10.74 13.14 -7.97
CA ASN A 51 -11.02 12.12 -6.97
C ASN A 51 -11.84 12.62 -5.77
N LEU A 52 -12.48 13.78 -5.86
CA LEU A 52 -13.30 14.35 -4.79
C LEU A 52 -14.75 13.87 -4.80
N ASP A 53 -15.24 13.43 -5.95
CA ASP A 53 -16.59 12.91 -6.14
C ASP A 53 -16.59 11.38 -6.02
N ALA A 54 -17.29 10.86 -5.02
CA ALA A 54 -17.41 9.41 -4.78
C ALA A 54 -18.03 8.66 -5.97
N SER A 55 -18.91 9.32 -6.75
CA SER A 55 -19.58 8.72 -7.92
C SER A 55 -18.60 8.36 -9.04
N GLN A 56 -17.43 9.00 -9.10
CA GLN A 56 -16.38 8.72 -10.08
C GLN A 56 -15.59 7.44 -9.76
N GLY A 57 -15.80 6.84 -8.59
CA GLY A 57 -15.15 5.58 -8.18
C GLY A 57 -13.66 5.68 -7.82
N ALA A 58 -12.99 6.76 -8.18
CA ALA A 58 -11.56 6.98 -7.91
C ALA A 58 -11.39 7.83 -6.64
N ASN A 59 -10.96 7.23 -5.53
CA ASN A 59 -10.84 7.92 -4.23
C ASN A 59 -9.84 7.23 -3.30
N THR A 60 -9.74 7.66 -2.05
CA THR A 60 -8.81 7.09 -1.06
C THR A 60 -9.07 5.60 -0.81
N LEU A 61 -10.33 5.16 -0.78
CA LEU A 61 -10.67 3.75 -0.58
C LEU A 61 -10.18 2.87 -1.73
N THR A 62 -10.45 3.28 -2.97
CA THR A 62 -10.16 2.45 -4.15
C THR A 62 -8.71 2.55 -4.60
N ILE A 63 -8.05 3.70 -4.45
CA ILE A 63 -6.68 3.92 -4.93
C ILE A 63 -5.67 3.77 -3.80
N ALA A 64 -5.59 4.73 -2.87
CA ALA A 64 -4.53 4.72 -1.87
C ALA A 64 -4.62 3.50 -0.95
N ASN A 65 -5.82 3.20 -0.44
CA ASN A 65 -6.06 2.01 0.37
C ASN A 65 -5.90 0.73 -0.47
N GLY A 66 -6.33 0.75 -1.75
CA GLY A 66 -6.13 -0.38 -2.67
C GLY A 66 -4.66 -0.80 -2.77
N HIS A 67 -3.74 0.14 -2.98
CA HIS A 67 -2.30 -0.14 -3.00
C HIS A 67 -1.77 -0.66 -1.66
N VAL A 68 -2.23 -0.10 -0.54
CA VAL A 68 -1.79 -0.51 0.81
C VAL A 68 -2.27 -1.92 1.14
N ILE A 69 -3.55 -2.19 0.91
CA ILE A 69 -4.15 -3.51 1.14
C ILE A 69 -3.52 -4.57 0.25
N ASP A 70 -3.28 -4.24 -1.03
CA ASP A 70 -2.62 -5.15 -1.96
C ASP A 70 -1.21 -5.52 -1.49
N ALA A 71 -0.43 -4.53 -1.03
CA ALA A 71 0.91 -4.74 -0.48
C ALA A 71 0.88 -5.65 0.75
N LEU A 72 -0.04 -5.40 1.70
CA LEU A 72 -0.20 -6.25 2.90
C LEU A 72 -0.56 -7.69 2.50
N ARG A 73 -1.56 -7.86 1.62
CA ARG A 73 -2.02 -9.18 1.16
C ARG A 73 -0.92 -9.96 0.43
N MET A 74 -0.10 -9.27 -0.37
CA MET A 74 1.06 -9.87 -1.03
C MET A 74 2.07 -10.43 -0.03
N VAL A 75 2.34 -9.69 1.07
CA VAL A 75 3.37 -10.05 2.07
C VAL A 75 2.84 -11.09 3.06
N LEU A 76 1.61 -10.95 3.57
CA LEU A 76 1.10 -11.72 4.71
C LEU A 76 -0.11 -12.61 4.40
N GLY A 77 -0.70 -12.49 3.20
CA GLY A 77 -1.89 -13.22 2.80
C GLY A 77 -3.20 -12.48 3.10
N ASP A 78 -4.31 -13.15 2.87
CA ASP A 78 -5.64 -12.58 2.87
C ASP A 78 -6.25 -12.44 4.28
N PHE A 79 -7.28 -11.59 4.36
CA PHE A 79 -8.08 -11.44 5.58
C PHE A 79 -9.16 -12.50 5.63
N LYS A 80 -9.26 -13.17 6.78
CA LYS A 80 -10.34 -14.11 7.10
C LYS A 80 -11.62 -13.38 7.52
N ARG A 81 -11.47 -12.27 8.24
CA ARG A 81 -12.57 -11.41 8.74
C ARG A 81 -12.09 -9.99 8.96
N VAL A 82 -12.97 -9.02 8.77
CA VAL A 82 -12.68 -7.60 8.95
C VAL A 82 -13.83 -6.86 9.62
N ALA A 83 -13.47 -5.80 10.36
CA ALA A 83 -14.33 -4.69 10.76
C ALA A 83 -13.72 -3.41 10.17
N CYS A 84 -14.53 -2.54 9.60
CA CYS A 84 -14.05 -1.42 8.80
C CYS A 84 -14.78 -0.12 9.14
N MET A 85 -14.09 1.01 8.89
CA MET A 85 -14.67 2.34 8.93
C MET A 85 -14.16 3.14 7.72
N VAL A 86 -15.07 3.61 6.89
CA VAL A 86 -14.77 4.45 5.72
C VAL A 86 -15.53 5.77 5.90
N THR A 87 -14.79 6.88 5.98
CA THR A 87 -15.38 8.19 6.29
C THR A 87 -14.80 9.31 5.45
N THR A 88 -15.59 10.39 5.30
CA THR A 88 -15.18 11.66 4.71
C THR A 88 -15.07 12.69 5.85
N GLN A 89 -13.87 13.03 6.28
CA GLN A 89 -13.62 13.99 7.36
C GLN A 89 -13.54 15.41 6.82
N VAL A 90 -12.94 15.61 5.64
CA VAL A 90 -12.84 16.90 4.97
C VAL A 90 -13.95 17.00 3.93
N GLN A 91 -15.04 17.68 4.27
CA GLN A 91 -16.22 17.81 3.40
C GLN A 91 -16.09 18.92 2.37
N LYS A 92 -15.12 19.83 2.50
CA LYS A 92 -14.82 20.91 1.56
C LYS A 92 -13.33 21.13 1.49
N ILE A 93 -12.83 21.40 0.29
CA ILE A 93 -11.46 21.83 0.06
C ILE A 93 -11.43 23.17 -0.64
N TYR A 94 -10.33 23.90 -0.47
CA TYR A 94 -10.07 25.13 -1.19
C TYR A 94 -9.30 24.84 -2.49
N GLU A 95 -9.85 25.27 -3.64
CA GLU A 95 -9.14 25.24 -4.91
C GLU A 95 -8.24 26.46 -5.04
N THR A 96 -6.93 26.24 -5.07
CA THR A 96 -5.92 27.31 -5.03
C THR A 96 -5.88 28.16 -6.30
N ASP A 97 -6.23 27.60 -7.45
CA ASP A 97 -6.24 28.25 -8.76
C ASP A 97 -7.55 28.96 -9.08
N THR A 98 -8.69 28.43 -8.68
CA THR A 98 -10.02 29.04 -8.87
C THR A 98 -10.45 29.93 -7.71
N GLN A 99 -9.75 29.85 -6.56
CA GLN A 99 -10.06 30.55 -5.31
C GLN A 99 -11.49 30.26 -4.77
N GLN A 100 -11.94 29.00 -4.90
CA GLN A 100 -13.27 28.57 -4.48
C GLN A 100 -13.20 27.36 -3.55
N TYR A 101 -14.22 27.19 -2.71
CA TYR A 101 -14.43 25.95 -1.97
C TYR A 101 -15.30 25.00 -2.82
N VAL A 102 -14.87 23.74 -2.89
CA VAL A 102 -15.59 22.66 -3.55
C VAL A 102 -15.96 21.57 -2.57
N GLU A 103 -17.11 20.94 -2.79
CA GLU A 103 -17.61 19.84 -1.97
C GLU A 103 -16.80 18.57 -2.21
N VAL A 104 -16.62 17.78 -1.14
CA VAL A 104 -15.97 16.47 -1.16
C VAL A 104 -16.97 15.43 -0.69
N THR A 105 -17.28 14.47 -1.54
CA THR A 105 -18.11 13.31 -1.19
C THR A 105 -17.31 12.02 -1.05
N SER A 106 -16.10 12.00 -1.60
CA SER A 106 -15.19 10.85 -1.55
C SER A 106 -14.62 10.62 -0.14
N PRO A 107 -14.45 9.37 0.27
CA PRO A 107 -13.79 9.06 1.54
C PRO A 107 -12.32 9.50 1.53
N ASP A 108 -11.88 10.06 2.64
CA ASP A 108 -10.51 10.48 2.89
C ASP A 108 -9.84 9.69 4.02
N ASN A 109 -10.60 8.88 4.77
CA ASN A 109 -10.11 8.01 5.84
C ASN A 109 -10.70 6.61 5.71
N VAL A 110 -9.83 5.60 5.75
CA VAL A 110 -10.18 4.17 5.70
C VAL A 110 -9.45 3.44 6.81
N ARG A 111 -10.20 2.79 7.68
CA ARG A 111 -9.68 1.92 8.73
C ARG A 111 -10.19 0.50 8.51
N VAL A 112 -9.27 -0.47 8.58
CA VAL A 112 -9.56 -1.90 8.52
C VAL A 112 -8.90 -2.56 9.70
N SER A 113 -9.64 -3.32 10.47
CA SER A 113 -9.11 -4.17 11.53
C SER A 113 -9.62 -5.59 11.31
N GLY A 114 -8.77 -6.59 11.47
CA GLY A 114 -9.19 -7.94 11.18
C GLY A 114 -8.21 -9.02 11.61
N GLN A 115 -8.51 -10.22 11.16
CA GLN A 115 -7.65 -11.37 11.32
C GLN A 115 -7.28 -11.91 9.94
N LEU A 116 -5.99 -12.15 9.72
CA LEU A 116 -5.50 -12.81 8.52
C LEU A 116 -5.85 -14.30 8.55
N GLU A 117 -5.86 -14.95 7.40
CA GLU A 117 -6.14 -16.39 7.28
C GLU A 117 -5.19 -17.25 8.13
N ARG A 118 -3.93 -16.85 8.24
CA ARG A 118 -2.91 -17.50 9.07
C ARG A 118 -3.01 -17.18 10.56
N GLY A 119 -4.05 -16.43 10.99
CA GLY A 119 -4.36 -16.18 12.39
C GLY A 119 -3.88 -14.84 12.95
N ALA A 120 -2.94 -14.17 12.34
CA ALA A 120 -2.40 -12.90 12.81
C ALA A 120 -3.49 -11.81 12.89
N ALA A 121 -3.42 -10.96 13.94
CA ALA A 121 -4.21 -9.74 14.01
C ALA A 121 -3.61 -8.68 13.04
N ALA A 122 -4.45 -8.00 12.28
CA ALA A 122 -3.99 -6.98 11.33
C ALA A 122 -4.84 -5.72 11.42
N SER A 123 -4.17 -4.56 11.29
CA SER A 123 -4.84 -3.27 11.17
C SER A 123 -4.23 -2.43 10.06
N VAL A 124 -5.09 -1.71 9.35
CA VAL A 124 -4.70 -0.78 8.28
C VAL A 124 -5.38 0.56 8.50
N HIS A 125 -4.64 1.64 8.42
CA HIS A 125 -5.20 2.99 8.42
C HIS A 125 -4.60 3.81 7.28
N VAL A 126 -5.43 4.14 6.31
CA VAL A 126 -5.08 5.04 5.20
C VAL A 126 -5.90 6.30 5.31
N GLY A 127 -5.24 7.45 5.37
CA GLY A 127 -5.91 8.72 5.53
C GLY A 127 -5.23 9.89 4.84
N ALA A 128 -5.99 10.97 4.67
CA ALA A 128 -5.50 12.28 4.31
C ALA A 128 -5.65 13.23 5.50
N VAL A 129 -4.58 13.98 5.78
CA VAL A 129 -4.52 14.94 6.90
C VAL A 129 -4.16 16.33 6.38
N PRO A 130 -4.53 17.41 7.09
CA PRO A 130 -4.20 18.77 6.65
C PRO A 130 -2.70 19.02 6.51
N TRP A 131 -1.92 18.61 7.51
CA TRP A 131 -0.51 18.96 7.69
C TRP A 131 0.31 17.74 8.11
N ALA A 132 1.57 17.69 7.66
CA ALA A 132 2.60 16.78 8.14
C ALA A 132 2.15 15.31 8.26
N GLY A 133 1.68 14.74 7.17
CA GLY A 133 1.36 13.31 7.12
C GLY A 133 2.60 12.45 7.40
N SER A 134 2.43 11.39 8.21
CA SER A 134 3.54 10.52 8.65
C SER A 134 4.11 9.61 7.55
N GLY A 135 3.53 9.62 6.35
CA GLY A 135 3.97 8.75 5.27
C GLY A 135 3.47 7.31 5.42
N PHE A 136 4.22 6.38 4.86
CA PHE A 136 3.97 4.94 4.90
C PHE A 136 4.76 4.28 6.02
N ARG A 137 4.09 3.40 6.78
CA ARG A 137 4.72 2.54 7.78
C ARG A 137 4.01 1.20 7.83
N MET A 138 4.76 0.11 7.74
CA MET A 138 4.28 -1.26 7.97
C MET A 138 5.15 -1.91 9.04
N GLU A 139 4.50 -2.51 10.03
CA GLU A 139 5.14 -3.20 11.15
C GLU A 139 4.60 -4.63 11.21
N ILE A 140 5.49 -5.60 11.30
CA ILE A 140 5.19 -7.02 11.35
C ILE A 140 5.87 -7.61 12.57
N TYR A 141 5.10 -8.18 13.47
CA TYR A 141 5.55 -8.75 14.74
C TYR A 141 5.29 -10.24 14.73
N GLY A 142 6.34 -11.02 14.89
CA GLY A 142 6.27 -12.47 14.96
C GLY A 142 6.88 -13.01 16.24
N ARG A 143 6.85 -14.33 16.40
CA ARG A 143 7.41 -15.01 17.59
C ARG A 143 8.91 -14.87 17.72
N GLU A 144 9.63 -14.78 16.60
CA GLU A 144 11.07 -14.85 16.55
C GLU A 144 11.71 -13.52 16.17
N GLY A 145 10.91 -12.57 15.64
CA GLY A 145 11.44 -11.28 15.23
C GLY A 145 10.38 -10.26 14.86
N THR A 146 10.88 -9.10 14.47
CA THR A 146 10.11 -7.93 14.06
C THR A 146 10.69 -7.37 12.77
N LEU A 147 9.82 -6.96 11.86
CA LEU A 147 10.18 -6.19 10.66
C LEU A 147 9.39 -4.88 10.65
N ILE A 148 10.07 -3.77 10.39
CA ILE A 148 9.47 -2.44 10.24
C ILE A 148 9.93 -1.86 8.93
N THR A 149 8.99 -1.38 8.11
CA THR A 149 9.33 -0.60 6.92
C THR A 149 8.66 0.76 6.95
N THR A 150 9.41 1.78 6.57
CA THR A 150 8.97 3.18 6.59
C THR A 150 9.41 3.91 5.33
N GLY A 151 8.64 4.93 4.95
CA GLY A 151 8.97 5.82 3.85
C GLY A 151 7.95 6.93 3.66
N SER A 152 8.16 7.80 2.67
CA SER A 152 7.15 8.77 2.28
C SER A 152 5.91 8.09 1.69
N VAL A 153 4.84 8.82 1.48
CA VAL A 153 3.58 8.26 0.92
C VAL A 153 3.81 7.62 -0.46
N SER A 154 4.66 8.20 -1.28
CA SER A 154 5.01 7.66 -2.60
C SER A 154 5.97 6.48 -2.52
N SER A 155 6.73 6.33 -1.42
CA SER A 155 7.78 5.31 -1.29
C SER A 155 7.27 3.88 -1.42
N GLN A 156 6.05 3.57 -1.00
CA GLN A 156 5.48 2.23 -1.24
C GLN A 156 5.27 1.92 -2.72
N ARG A 157 5.08 2.95 -3.55
CA ARG A 157 4.92 2.86 -5.00
C ARG A 157 6.22 3.14 -5.75
N GLY A 158 7.20 3.76 -5.07
CA GLY A 158 8.56 3.99 -5.52
C GLY A 158 9.57 3.10 -4.80
N GLU A 159 10.83 3.47 -4.80
CA GLU A 159 11.94 2.65 -4.31
C GLU A 159 12.36 2.90 -2.86
N MET A 160 11.95 4.03 -2.29
CA MET A 160 12.58 4.65 -1.10
C MET A 160 12.01 4.14 0.23
N LEU A 161 11.77 2.86 0.36
CA LEU A 161 11.42 2.27 1.66
C LEU A 161 12.68 1.84 2.42
N ARG A 162 12.76 2.23 3.70
CA ARG A 162 13.73 1.72 4.65
C ARG A 162 13.17 0.50 5.35
N ILE A 163 13.99 -0.52 5.56
CA ILE A 163 13.62 -1.72 6.31
C ILE A 163 14.50 -1.82 7.54
N GLN A 164 13.88 -2.11 8.67
CA GLN A 164 14.56 -2.47 9.91
C GLN A 164 14.05 -3.83 10.39
N GLY A 165 14.93 -4.62 10.96
CA GLY A 165 14.59 -5.93 11.51
C GLY A 165 15.29 -6.19 12.82
N ALA A 166 14.67 -7.03 13.67
CA ALA A 166 15.25 -7.57 14.89
C ALA A 166 14.83 -9.03 15.07
N GLN A 167 15.70 -9.86 15.62
CA GLN A 167 15.40 -11.24 15.99
C GLN A 167 15.86 -11.51 17.43
N GLY A 168 15.16 -12.41 18.13
CA GLY A 168 15.62 -12.95 19.41
C GLY A 168 15.84 -11.92 20.53
N GLY A 169 15.13 -10.80 20.51
CA GLY A 169 15.28 -9.73 21.53
C GLY A 169 16.43 -8.75 21.28
N HIS A 170 17.08 -8.81 20.11
CA HIS A 170 18.05 -7.80 19.68
C HIS A 170 17.36 -6.48 19.29
N GLU A 171 18.13 -5.40 19.23
CA GLU A 171 17.64 -4.10 18.77
C GLU A 171 17.34 -4.11 17.27
N LEU A 172 16.43 -3.20 16.86
CA LEU A 172 16.12 -2.98 15.45
C LEU A 172 17.35 -2.43 14.71
N MET A 173 17.75 -3.12 13.66
CA MET A 173 18.86 -2.72 12.80
C MET A 173 18.37 -2.54 11.35
N ASP A 174 19.04 -1.65 10.61
CA ASP A 174 18.75 -1.47 9.19
C ASP A 174 19.13 -2.73 8.40
N LEU A 175 18.21 -3.17 7.55
CA LEU A 175 18.42 -4.27 6.63
C LEU A 175 18.66 -3.73 5.22
N THR A 176 19.80 -4.14 4.64
CA THR A 176 20.15 -3.76 3.27
C THR A 176 19.33 -4.58 2.28
N ILE A 177 18.60 -3.89 1.40
CA ILE A 177 17.78 -4.52 0.37
C ILE A 177 18.71 -5.11 -0.70
N PRO A 178 18.62 -6.42 -1.00
CA PRO A 178 19.48 -7.05 -2.00
C PRO A 178 19.21 -6.54 -3.43
N GLY A 179 20.29 -6.30 -4.18
CA GLY A 179 20.20 -5.80 -5.56
C GLY A 179 19.44 -6.71 -6.54
N ARG A 180 19.28 -8.01 -6.21
CA ARG A 180 18.51 -8.95 -7.05
C ARG A 180 17.02 -8.60 -7.21
N PHE A 181 16.48 -7.72 -6.38
CA PHE A 181 15.11 -7.21 -6.49
C PHE A 181 14.99 -5.98 -7.37
N VAL A 182 16.09 -5.47 -7.91
CA VAL A 182 16.11 -4.35 -8.84
C VAL A 182 16.21 -4.88 -10.27
N TYR A 183 15.19 -4.63 -11.08
CA TYR A 183 15.04 -5.15 -12.45
C TYR A 183 15.28 -4.07 -13.52
N VAL A 184 15.46 -2.82 -13.11
CA VAL A 184 15.74 -1.69 -14.00
C VAL A 184 17.24 -1.35 -13.98
N PRO A 185 17.78 -0.71 -15.03
CA PRO A 185 19.15 -0.23 -15.03
C PRO A 185 19.45 0.74 -13.88
N ASP A 186 20.74 0.84 -13.49
CA ASP A 186 21.18 1.68 -12.37
C ASP A 186 20.91 3.17 -12.58
N ASP A 187 20.88 3.64 -13.84
CA ASP A 187 20.58 5.01 -14.24
C ASP A 187 19.07 5.30 -14.42
N PHE A 188 18.21 4.31 -14.15
CA PHE A 188 16.76 4.50 -14.26
C PHE A 188 16.26 5.56 -13.24
N PRO A 189 15.33 6.46 -13.63
CA PRO A 189 14.80 7.49 -12.75
C PRO A 189 14.27 6.94 -11.43
N ARG A 190 14.69 7.56 -10.33
CA ARG A 190 14.24 7.22 -8.98
C ARG A 190 12.88 7.86 -8.64
N GLY A 191 12.25 7.42 -7.57
CA GLY A 191 10.94 7.91 -7.11
C GLY A 191 9.76 7.22 -7.79
N ASP A 192 8.68 7.95 -8.06
CA ASP A 192 7.39 7.40 -8.55
C ASP A 192 7.51 6.53 -9.81
N PRO A 193 8.36 6.82 -10.83
CA PRO A 193 8.47 5.97 -12.01
C PRO A 193 9.21 4.64 -11.76
N PHE A 194 9.96 4.50 -10.67
CA PHE A 194 10.85 3.36 -10.46
C PHE A 194 10.13 2.01 -10.49
N ASN A 195 9.13 1.81 -9.64
CA ASN A 195 8.40 0.54 -9.60
C ASN A 195 7.52 0.33 -10.85
N VAL A 196 7.15 1.39 -11.55
CA VAL A 196 6.51 1.27 -12.87
C VAL A 196 7.49 0.70 -13.88
N GLY A 197 8.74 1.19 -13.91
CA GLY A 197 9.83 0.63 -14.71
C GLY A 197 10.09 -0.84 -14.41
N GLN A 198 10.08 -1.22 -13.11
CA GLN A 198 10.21 -2.62 -12.69
C GLN A 198 9.09 -3.50 -13.28
N ILE A 199 7.82 -3.03 -13.28
CA ILE A 199 6.72 -3.74 -13.92
C ILE A 199 7.01 -3.94 -15.42
N TYR A 200 7.46 -2.91 -16.13
CA TYR A 200 7.75 -3.00 -17.55
C TYR A 200 8.90 -3.97 -17.85
N ALA A 201 9.96 -3.96 -17.04
CA ALA A 201 11.08 -4.90 -17.19
C ALA A 201 10.61 -6.35 -17.02
N LEU A 202 9.84 -6.62 -15.95
CA LEU A 202 9.27 -7.96 -15.70
C LEU A 202 8.22 -8.35 -16.75
N PHE A 203 7.45 -7.40 -17.28
CA PHE A 203 6.49 -7.67 -18.33
C PHE A 203 7.15 -8.03 -19.65
N ALA A 204 8.23 -7.35 -20.00
CA ALA A 204 9.05 -7.71 -21.17
C ALA A 204 9.63 -9.13 -21.01
N GLU A 205 10.10 -9.50 -19.80
CA GLU A 205 10.55 -10.85 -19.51
C GLU A 205 9.42 -11.87 -19.63
N ALA A 206 8.25 -11.57 -19.09
CA ALA A 206 7.06 -12.42 -19.18
C ALA A 206 6.63 -12.70 -20.64
N ILE A 207 6.76 -11.71 -21.53
CA ILE A 207 6.47 -11.87 -22.96
C ILE A 207 7.50 -12.82 -23.60
N ARG A 208 8.79 -12.68 -23.24
CA ARG A 208 9.88 -13.51 -23.83
C ARG A 208 9.84 -14.97 -23.36
N THR A 209 9.50 -15.18 -22.10
CA THR A 209 9.56 -16.51 -21.46
C THR A 209 8.21 -17.25 -21.45
N GLY A 210 7.11 -16.52 -21.65
CA GLY A 210 5.76 -17.06 -21.47
C GLY A 210 5.33 -17.19 -19.99
N GLN A 211 6.20 -16.87 -19.03
CA GLN A 211 5.94 -16.96 -17.58
C GLN A 211 5.85 -15.57 -16.96
N SER A 212 4.86 -15.36 -16.09
CA SER A 212 4.66 -14.08 -15.42
C SER A 212 4.39 -14.26 -13.91
N GLY A 213 5.12 -13.52 -13.09
CA GLY A 213 4.85 -13.31 -11.67
C GLY A 213 4.14 -11.99 -11.39
N LEU A 214 3.73 -11.24 -12.42
CA LEU A 214 3.09 -9.93 -12.28
C LEU A 214 1.62 -10.05 -11.89
N PRO A 215 1.06 -9.02 -11.22
CA PRO A 215 -0.37 -8.96 -10.95
C PRO A 215 -1.17 -8.89 -12.26
N THR A 216 -2.14 -9.77 -12.38
CA THR A 216 -3.04 -9.89 -13.52
C THR A 216 -4.36 -9.14 -13.29
N PHE A 217 -5.25 -9.15 -14.28
CA PHE A 217 -6.62 -8.67 -14.08
C PHE A 217 -7.38 -9.47 -13.03
N ASP A 218 -7.12 -10.79 -12.88
CA ASP A 218 -7.73 -11.57 -11.80
C ASP A 218 -7.28 -11.07 -10.43
N THR A 219 -6.00 -10.75 -10.26
CA THR A 219 -5.46 -10.11 -9.04
C THR A 219 -6.20 -8.80 -8.73
N ALA A 220 -6.44 -7.98 -9.75
CA ALA A 220 -7.17 -6.72 -9.59
C ALA A 220 -8.65 -6.94 -9.22
N VAL A 221 -9.31 -7.93 -9.83
CA VAL A 221 -10.70 -8.30 -9.51
C VAL A 221 -10.82 -8.76 -8.05
N GLU A 222 -9.91 -9.61 -7.58
CA GLU A 222 -9.88 -10.06 -6.19
C GLU A 222 -9.65 -8.90 -5.21
N LEU A 223 -8.73 -7.99 -5.54
CA LEU A 223 -8.51 -6.77 -4.76
C LEU A 223 -9.78 -5.92 -4.69
N HIS A 224 -10.46 -5.67 -5.81
CA HIS A 224 -11.68 -4.88 -5.83
C HIS A 224 -12.84 -5.55 -5.07
N ARG A 225 -12.99 -6.87 -5.14
CA ARG A 225 -13.95 -7.62 -4.30
C ARG A 225 -13.68 -7.41 -2.81
N PHE A 226 -12.41 -7.34 -2.42
CA PHE A 226 -12.05 -7.05 -1.04
C PHE A 226 -12.33 -5.59 -0.66
N ILE A 227 -12.07 -4.63 -1.54
CA ILE A 227 -12.44 -3.22 -1.37
C ILE A 227 -13.96 -3.07 -1.19
N ASP A 228 -14.77 -3.78 -1.98
CA ASP A 228 -16.23 -3.83 -1.81
C ASP A 228 -16.64 -4.43 -0.45
N THR A 229 -15.88 -5.41 0.03
CA THR A 229 -16.10 -5.99 1.37
C THR A 229 -15.80 -4.98 2.47
N ILE A 230 -14.70 -4.19 2.34
CA ILE A 230 -14.37 -3.10 3.27
C ILE A 230 -15.52 -2.07 3.31
N LYS A 231 -16.02 -1.67 2.14
CA LYS A 231 -17.13 -0.72 2.07
C LYS A 231 -18.37 -1.26 2.75
N ARG A 232 -18.79 -2.48 2.42
CA ARG A 232 -19.96 -3.13 3.05
C ARG A 232 -19.82 -3.27 4.55
N ALA A 233 -18.66 -3.71 5.04
CA ALA A 233 -18.40 -3.82 6.48
C ALA A 233 -18.50 -2.46 7.19
N SER A 234 -18.07 -1.38 6.54
CA SER A 234 -18.23 -0.02 7.06
C SER A 234 -19.69 0.46 7.06
N ASP A 235 -20.48 0.08 6.05
CA ASP A 235 -21.88 0.52 5.90
C ASP A 235 -22.83 -0.23 6.84
N THR A 236 -22.47 -1.45 7.27
CA THR A 236 -23.35 -2.32 8.08
C THR A 236 -22.98 -2.42 9.55
N GLY A 237 -21.83 -1.90 9.97
CA GLY A 237 -21.30 -1.93 11.35
C GLY A 237 -20.46 -3.17 11.57
#